data_dbb757aea0244e6993816674aeffed8a
#
_entry.id   dbb757aea0244e6993816674aeffed8a
#
_cell.length_a   1.000
_cell.length_b   1.000
_cell.length_c   1.000
_cell.angle_alpha   90.00
_cell.angle_beta   90.00
_cell.angle_gamma   90.00
#
_symmetry.space_group_name_H-M   'P 1'
#
loop_
_entity.id
_entity.type
_entity.pdbx_description
1 polymer ?
#
loop_
_entity_poly.entity_id
_entity_poly.type
_entity_poly.pdbx_seq_one_letter_code
_entity_poly.pdbx_strand_id
1 'polypeptide(L)'
;MSTSLPSAYIDKIGKPYEENWLFKIFYDTDTSNATNCIALSYKDTTVDMFYYGAVLNLPSIRESIDLASSTASSSNISLDVANFSYKNGLLSEEVLGGSRYYVNHVVKIYSQLNGESSLSNCLQIYQGRLVATTHTDDRVRFEVVSYRPWDNIIIPQDKTTANNILIPVSYGDFTENSASTFASPII
;
A
#
# COMPACT_ATOMS: atom_id res chain seq x y z
N MET A 1 4.47 4.14 12.57
CA MET A 1 5.83 3.91 12.02
C MET A 1 6.45 5.26 11.72
N SER A 2 7.63 5.56 12.29
CA SER A 2 8.39 6.75 11.88
C SER A 2 9.00 6.43 10.51
N THR A 3 8.47 6.99 9.45
CA THR A 3 9.08 6.93 8.11
C THR A 3 10.29 7.85 8.14
N SER A 4 11.49 7.28 8.28
CA SER A 4 12.71 8.07 8.09
C SER A 4 12.81 8.43 6.60
N LEU A 5 12.83 9.71 6.31
CA LEU A 5 13.08 10.20 4.95
C LEU A 5 14.47 9.76 4.49
N PRO A 6 14.61 9.22 3.27
CA PRO A 6 15.93 8.94 2.71
C PRO A 6 16.80 10.20 2.67
N SER A 7 18.06 10.12 3.06
CA SER A 7 18.97 11.29 3.08
C SER A 7 19.09 11.95 1.72
N ALA A 8 19.20 11.16 0.66
CA ALA A 8 19.23 11.66 -0.72
C ALA A 8 17.95 12.40 -1.13
N TYR A 9 16.81 12.06 -0.53
CA TYR A 9 15.53 12.78 -0.73
C TYR A 9 15.53 14.11 -0.01
N ILE A 10 16.01 14.15 1.25
CA ILE A 10 16.12 15.36 2.05
C ILE A 10 17.00 16.40 1.37
N ASP A 11 18.14 15.98 0.82
CA ASP A 11 19.11 16.86 0.15
C ASP A 11 18.53 17.56 -1.09
N LYS A 12 17.49 16.99 -1.69
CA LYS A 12 16.83 17.50 -2.90
C LYS A 12 15.66 18.44 -2.60
N ILE A 13 14.93 18.25 -1.51
CA ILE A 13 13.74 19.05 -1.16
C ILE A 13 14.09 20.55 -0.99
N GLY A 14 15.29 20.87 -0.52
CA GLY A 14 15.74 22.26 -0.31
C GLY A 14 16.16 23.01 -1.59
N LYS A 15 16.04 22.39 -2.77
CA LYS A 15 16.48 22.91 -4.06
C LYS A 15 15.34 22.80 -5.07
N PRO A 16 15.37 23.55 -6.18
CA PRO A 16 14.43 23.31 -7.27
C PRO A 16 14.50 21.84 -7.74
N TYR A 17 13.36 21.17 -7.78
CA TYR A 17 13.28 19.76 -8.17
C TYR A 17 12.17 19.51 -9.17
N GLU A 18 12.33 18.48 -9.97
CA GLU A 18 11.30 17.84 -10.77
C GLU A 18 10.83 16.59 -10.04
N GLU A 19 9.52 16.45 -9.88
CA GLU A 19 8.91 15.28 -9.24
C GLU A 19 8.24 14.39 -10.27
N ASN A 20 8.46 13.08 -10.14
CA ASN A 20 7.75 12.05 -10.88
C ASN A 20 7.20 11.03 -9.89
N TRP A 21 5.99 10.56 -10.12
CA TRP A 21 5.36 9.56 -9.25
C TRP A 21 5.48 8.18 -9.89
N LEU A 22 5.93 7.23 -9.07
CA LEU A 22 6.13 5.84 -9.44
C LEU A 22 5.09 4.97 -8.75
N PHE A 23 4.44 4.11 -9.52
CA PHE A 23 3.40 3.22 -9.04
C PHE A 23 3.83 1.78 -9.26
N LYS A 24 3.80 0.97 -8.20
CA LYS A 24 4.02 -0.48 -8.24
C LYS A 24 2.73 -1.18 -7.87
N ILE A 25 2.14 -1.92 -8.79
CA ILE A 25 0.93 -2.72 -8.59
C ILE A 25 1.35 -4.18 -8.59
N PHE A 26 1.37 -4.79 -7.41
CA PHE A 26 1.85 -6.16 -7.23
C PHE A 26 0.77 -7.17 -7.60
N TYR A 27 1.18 -8.37 -8.03
CA TYR A 27 0.33 -9.54 -8.22
C TYR A 27 0.73 -10.71 -7.30
N ASP A 28 1.67 -10.47 -6.39
CA ASP A 28 2.18 -11.42 -5.43
C ASP A 28 2.20 -10.79 -4.03
N THR A 29 2.17 -11.61 -3.01
CA THR A 29 2.36 -11.21 -1.61
C THR A 29 3.80 -10.80 -1.32
N ASP A 30 4.77 -11.34 -2.06
CA ASP A 30 6.17 -10.92 -1.99
C ASP A 30 6.39 -9.59 -2.72
N THR A 31 6.35 -8.51 -1.95
CA THR A 31 6.61 -7.15 -2.45
C THR A 31 8.09 -6.76 -2.46
N SER A 32 8.99 -7.65 -2.05
CA SER A 32 10.44 -7.44 -2.11
C SER A 32 10.99 -7.72 -3.52
N ASN A 33 10.34 -8.62 -4.25
CA ASN A 33 10.73 -8.93 -5.63
C ASN A 33 10.24 -7.82 -6.58
N ALA A 34 11.19 -7.10 -7.17
CA ALA A 34 10.91 -6.00 -8.10
C ALA A 34 10.15 -6.44 -9.37
N THR A 35 10.20 -7.71 -9.74
CA THR A 35 9.58 -8.23 -10.98
C THR A 35 8.12 -8.64 -10.78
N ASN A 36 7.65 -8.76 -9.53
CA ASN A 36 6.29 -9.21 -9.18
C ASN A 36 5.26 -8.07 -9.23
N CYS A 37 5.46 -7.08 -10.10
CA CYS A 37 4.55 -5.94 -10.22
C CYS A 37 4.47 -5.41 -11.66
N ILE A 38 3.41 -4.62 -11.90
CA ILE A 38 3.37 -3.65 -13.00
C ILE A 38 3.97 -2.35 -12.46
N ALA A 39 4.95 -1.81 -13.18
CA ALA A 39 5.62 -0.57 -12.85
C ALA A 39 5.16 0.54 -13.80
N LEU A 40 4.48 1.55 -13.25
CA LEU A 40 3.91 2.67 -13.98
C LEU A 40 4.43 3.98 -13.42
N SER A 41 4.42 5.02 -14.23
CA SER A 41 4.82 6.38 -13.83
C SER A 41 4.06 7.43 -14.64
N TYR A 42 4.20 8.68 -14.22
CA TYR A 42 3.66 9.81 -14.99
C TYR A 42 4.52 10.11 -16.22
N LYS A 43 5.86 9.92 -16.12
CA LYS A 43 6.82 10.04 -17.24
C LYS A 43 7.70 8.80 -17.26
N ASP A 44 8.05 8.33 -18.46
CA ASP A 44 8.99 7.22 -18.61
C ASP A 44 10.27 7.46 -17.81
N THR A 45 10.63 6.48 -16.99
CA THR A 45 11.84 6.56 -16.16
C THR A 45 12.36 5.16 -15.83
N THR A 46 13.64 5.10 -15.46
CA THR A 46 14.28 3.87 -14.99
C THR A 46 14.74 4.06 -13.55
N VAL A 47 14.15 3.28 -12.61
CA VAL A 47 14.50 3.28 -11.19
C VAL A 47 14.58 1.83 -10.74
N ASP A 48 15.78 1.28 -10.68
CA ASP A 48 16.06 -0.15 -10.54
C ASP A 48 15.42 -1.03 -11.63
N MET A 49 14.29 -0.59 -12.20
CA MET A 49 13.56 -1.19 -13.31
C MET A 49 12.92 -0.09 -14.16
N PHE A 50 12.43 -0.45 -15.34
CA PHE A 50 11.72 0.50 -16.20
C PHE A 50 10.27 0.71 -15.74
N TYR A 51 9.84 1.98 -15.66
CA TYR A 51 8.49 2.41 -15.37
C TYR A 51 7.87 3.05 -16.61
N TYR A 52 6.72 2.57 -17.01
CA TYR A 52 5.99 3.08 -18.18
C TYR A 52 5.26 4.37 -17.84
N GLY A 53 5.52 5.44 -18.60
CA GLY A 53 4.88 6.75 -18.47
C GLY A 53 3.45 6.76 -19.01
N ALA A 54 2.60 5.91 -18.45
CA ALA A 54 1.25 5.68 -18.93
C ALA A 54 0.16 6.21 -17.98
N VAL A 55 0.54 6.81 -16.86
CA VAL A 55 -0.41 7.41 -15.90
C VAL A 55 -0.98 8.69 -16.48
N LEU A 56 -2.31 8.78 -16.60
CA LEU A 56 -3.01 9.89 -17.22
C LEU A 56 -3.23 11.05 -16.25
N ASN A 57 -3.44 10.75 -14.98
CA ASN A 57 -3.63 11.76 -13.94
C ASN A 57 -3.03 11.31 -12.61
N LEU A 58 -2.49 12.27 -11.87
CA LEU A 58 -1.98 12.00 -10.53
C LEU A 58 -3.16 11.96 -9.53
N PRO A 59 -3.28 10.88 -8.74
CA PRO A 59 -4.34 10.79 -7.75
C PRO A 59 -4.08 11.76 -6.58
N SER A 60 -5.16 12.27 -5.99
CA SER A 60 -5.07 13.06 -4.77
C SER A 60 -4.98 12.12 -3.56
N ILE A 61 -3.88 12.19 -2.82
CA ILE A 61 -3.69 11.47 -1.57
C ILE A 61 -4.02 12.41 -0.42
N ARG A 62 -4.99 12.02 0.42
CA ARG A 62 -5.39 12.80 1.60
C ARG A 62 -5.39 11.88 2.82
N GLU A 63 -4.70 12.32 3.85
CA GLU A 63 -4.70 11.67 5.15
C GLU A 63 -5.17 12.69 6.19
N SER A 64 -6.03 12.28 7.10
CA SER A 64 -6.51 13.13 8.18
C SER A 64 -6.54 12.36 9.49
N ILE A 65 -6.24 13.08 10.57
CA ILE A 65 -6.34 12.59 11.94
C ILE A 65 -7.32 13.50 12.66
N ASP A 66 -8.44 12.93 13.10
CA ASP A 66 -9.36 13.61 13.99
C ASP A 66 -9.01 13.27 15.44
N LEU A 67 -8.39 14.24 16.12
CA LEU A 67 -7.96 14.06 17.50
C LEU A 67 -9.15 14.00 18.48
N ALA A 68 -10.28 14.62 18.12
CA ALA A 68 -11.45 14.64 19.00
C ALA A 68 -12.14 13.27 19.05
N SER A 69 -12.23 12.59 17.91
CA SER A 69 -12.81 11.26 17.81
C SER A 69 -11.74 10.14 17.88
N SER A 70 -10.46 10.49 17.97
CA SER A 70 -9.34 9.55 17.92
C SER A 70 -9.37 8.64 16.68
N THR A 71 -9.81 9.20 15.55
CA THR A 71 -9.90 8.46 14.29
C THR A 71 -8.88 8.98 13.28
N ALA A 72 -8.26 8.05 12.55
CA ALA A 72 -7.42 8.36 11.41
C ALA A 72 -8.10 7.85 10.14
N SER A 73 -8.16 8.67 9.11
CA SER A 73 -8.68 8.28 7.81
C SER A 73 -7.66 8.56 6.72
N SER A 74 -7.59 7.64 5.76
CA SER A 74 -6.81 7.80 4.54
C SER A 74 -7.73 7.63 3.34
N SER A 75 -7.54 8.45 2.33
CA SER A 75 -8.39 8.42 1.15
C SER A 75 -8.18 7.16 0.31
N ASN A 76 -9.27 6.69 -0.26
CA ASN A 76 -9.19 5.79 -1.41
C ASN A 76 -8.71 6.62 -2.62
N ILE A 77 -7.94 6.00 -3.48
CA ILE A 77 -7.42 6.64 -4.68
C ILE A 77 -7.87 5.89 -5.93
N SER A 78 -8.12 6.64 -7.00
CA SER A 78 -8.35 6.09 -8.34
C SER A 78 -7.19 6.51 -9.24
N LEU A 79 -6.58 5.54 -9.89
CA LEU A 79 -5.48 5.75 -10.82
C LEU A 79 -5.95 5.41 -12.23
N ASP A 80 -5.96 6.40 -13.11
CA ASP A 80 -6.27 6.23 -14.53
C ASP A 80 -4.96 6.08 -15.32
N VAL A 81 -4.87 5.00 -16.09
CA VAL A 81 -3.69 4.62 -16.88
C VAL A 81 -4.11 4.40 -18.32
N ALA A 82 -3.31 4.82 -19.28
CA ALA A 82 -3.55 4.51 -20.67
C ALA A 82 -3.54 2.99 -20.91
N ASN A 83 -4.45 2.51 -21.76
CA ASN A 83 -4.46 1.11 -22.17
C ASN A 83 -3.47 0.90 -23.31
N PHE A 84 -2.20 0.77 -22.97
CA PHE A 84 -1.09 0.67 -23.92
C PHE A 84 -0.64 -0.77 -24.15
N SER A 85 0.20 -0.95 -25.17
CA SER A 85 0.82 -2.25 -25.43
C SER A 85 1.81 -2.59 -24.32
N TYR A 86 1.47 -3.59 -23.52
CA TYR A 86 2.26 -4.07 -22.39
C TYR A 86 2.62 -5.54 -22.60
N LYS A 87 3.92 -5.85 -22.67
CA LYS A 87 4.42 -7.20 -22.99
C LYS A 87 3.88 -7.70 -24.34
N ASN A 88 3.01 -8.70 -24.35
CA ASN A 88 2.50 -9.38 -25.54
C ASN A 88 1.03 -9.02 -25.87
N GLY A 89 0.45 -8.03 -25.21
CA GLY A 89 -0.95 -7.63 -25.41
C GLY A 89 -1.22 -6.22 -24.90
N LEU A 90 -2.46 -5.92 -24.57
CA LEU A 90 -2.84 -4.68 -23.91
C LEU A 90 -2.70 -4.79 -22.39
N LEU A 91 -2.50 -3.66 -21.71
CA LEU A 91 -2.46 -3.61 -20.24
C LEU A 91 -3.74 -4.20 -19.63
N SER A 92 -4.90 -3.93 -20.22
CA SER A 92 -6.19 -4.49 -19.78
C SER A 92 -6.22 -6.03 -19.87
N GLU A 93 -5.61 -6.61 -20.89
CA GLU A 93 -5.53 -8.08 -21.05
C GLU A 93 -4.63 -8.70 -19.97
N GLU A 94 -3.49 -8.08 -19.67
CA GLU A 94 -2.62 -8.55 -18.58
C GLU A 94 -3.33 -8.51 -17.22
N VAL A 95 -4.08 -7.43 -16.95
CA VAL A 95 -4.68 -7.20 -15.63
C VAL A 95 -5.96 -8.00 -15.43
N LEU A 96 -6.79 -8.16 -16.47
CA LEU A 96 -8.12 -8.77 -16.36
C LEU A 96 -8.20 -10.18 -16.94
N GLY A 97 -7.41 -10.47 -17.96
CA GLY A 97 -7.43 -11.76 -18.69
C GLY A 97 -6.19 -12.61 -18.48
N GLY A 98 -5.15 -12.07 -17.83
CA GLY A 98 -3.88 -12.77 -17.61
C GLY A 98 -3.96 -13.85 -16.53
N SER A 99 -2.89 -14.63 -16.43
CA SER A 99 -2.73 -15.66 -15.38
C SER A 99 -2.38 -15.09 -13.99
N ARG A 100 -2.23 -13.77 -13.89
CA ARG A 100 -1.83 -13.05 -12.67
C ARG A 100 -3.02 -12.32 -12.08
N TYR A 101 -3.17 -12.39 -10.76
CA TYR A 101 -4.25 -11.74 -10.04
C TYR A 101 -3.71 -10.51 -9.31
N TYR A 102 -4.19 -9.33 -9.68
CA TYR A 102 -3.77 -8.06 -9.09
C TYR A 102 -4.71 -7.58 -7.97
N VAL A 103 -5.99 -7.96 -8.05
CA VAL A 103 -6.98 -7.60 -7.04
C VAL A 103 -6.62 -8.19 -5.68
N ASN A 104 -6.78 -7.40 -4.64
CA ASN A 104 -6.44 -7.73 -3.26
C ASN A 104 -4.92 -7.71 -2.95
N HIS A 105 -4.06 -7.34 -3.91
CA HIS A 105 -2.62 -7.21 -3.69
C HIS A 105 -2.20 -5.77 -3.43
N VAL A 106 -0.97 -5.62 -2.95
CA VAL A 106 -0.40 -4.35 -2.52
C VAL A 106 -0.15 -3.42 -3.70
N VAL A 107 -0.44 -2.14 -3.50
CA VAL A 107 -0.03 -1.04 -4.38
C VAL A 107 0.85 -0.10 -3.57
N LYS A 108 2.02 0.24 -4.10
CA LYS A 108 2.93 1.22 -3.48
C LYS A 108 3.15 2.38 -4.44
N ILE A 109 3.15 3.59 -3.88
CA ILE A 109 3.41 4.81 -4.63
C ILE A 109 4.63 5.50 -4.04
N TYR A 110 5.54 5.92 -4.92
CA TYR A 110 6.77 6.59 -4.53
C TYR A 110 6.89 7.93 -5.25
N SER A 111 7.47 8.90 -4.56
CA SER A 111 7.92 10.16 -5.13
C SER A 111 9.39 10.04 -5.51
N GLN A 112 9.69 10.26 -6.78
CA GLN A 112 11.03 10.33 -7.35
C GLN A 112 11.38 11.80 -7.60
N LEU A 113 12.51 12.27 -7.09
CA LEU A 113 13.00 13.62 -7.31
C LEU A 113 14.19 13.64 -8.26
N ASN A 114 14.16 14.54 -9.27
CA ASN A 114 15.26 14.80 -10.21
C ASN A 114 15.81 13.54 -10.90
N GLY A 115 14.92 12.61 -11.32
CA GLY A 115 15.34 11.42 -12.05
C GLY A 115 16.21 10.45 -11.24
N GLU A 116 15.99 10.35 -9.91
CA GLU A 116 16.71 9.40 -9.06
C GLU A 116 16.64 7.99 -9.62
N SER A 117 17.77 7.28 -9.64
CA SER A 117 17.89 5.96 -10.29
C SER A 117 17.67 4.78 -9.36
N SER A 118 17.66 5.00 -8.03
CA SER A 118 17.43 3.94 -7.04
C SER A 118 16.17 4.17 -6.24
N LEU A 119 15.33 3.13 -6.12
CA LEU A 119 14.08 3.18 -5.37
C LEU A 119 14.30 3.43 -3.87
N SER A 120 15.44 3.00 -3.32
CA SER A 120 15.79 3.25 -1.92
C SER A 120 15.95 4.74 -1.58
N ASN A 121 16.23 5.57 -2.60
CA ASN A 121 16.36 7.03 -2.49
C ASN A 121 15.05 7.77 -2.82
N CYS A 122 14.01 7.06 -3.24
CA CYS A 122 12.67 7.61 -3.45
C CYS A 122 11.85 7.53 -2.17
N LEU A 123 10.95 8.48 -1.97
CA LEU A 123 10.06 8.48 -0.80
C LEU A 123 8.81 7.67 -1.10
N GLN A 124 8.50 6.65 -0.30
CA GLN A 124 7.19 6.00 -0.36
C GLN A 124 6.16 6.92 0.28
N ILE A 125 5.22 7.42 -0.55
CA ILE A 125 4.18 8.38 -0.14
C ILE A 125 2.84 7.71 0.15
N TYR A 126 2.61 6.50 -0.38
CA TYR A 126 1.36 5.78 -0.16
C TYR A 126 1.55 4.27 -0.25
N GLN A 127 0.77 3.54 0.53
CA GLN A 127 0.60 2.11 0.40
C GLN A 127 -0.86 1.75 0.54
N GLY A 128 -1.36 1.02 -0.44
CA GLY A 128 -2.75 0.59 -0.48
C GLY A 128 -2.90 -0.84 -0.97
N ARG A 129 -4.14 -1.23 -1.15
CA ARG A 129 -4.55 -2.52 -1.72
C ARG A 129 -5.48 -2.27 -2.88
N LEU A 130 -5.24 -2.93 -4.01
CA LEU A 130 -6.11 -2.88 -5.16
C LEU A 130 -7.42 -3.61 -4.86
N VAL A 131 -8.56 -2.92 -5.02
CA VAL A 131 -9.88 -3.51 -4.75
C VAL A 131 -10.68 -3.75 -6.00
N ALA A 132 -10.51 -2.92 -7.02
CA ALA A 132 -11.21 -3.09 -8.28
C ALA A 132 -10.37 -2.58 -9.46
N THR A 133 -10.62 -3.14 -10.62
CA THR A 133 -10.06 -2.68 -11.88
C THR A 133 -11.18 -2.63 -12.92
N THR A 134 -11.29 -1.51 -13.60
CA THR A 134 -12.21 -1.32 -14.73
C THR A 134 -11.43 -0.85 -15.96
N HIS A 135 -11.92 -1.13 -17.14
CA HIS A 135 -11.25 -0.71 -18.37
C HIS A 135 -12.24 -0.20 -19.41
N THR A 136 -11.73 0.61 -20.29
CA THR A 136 -12.29 0.98 -21.58
C THR A 136 -11.23 0.70 -22.65
N ASP A 137 -11.54 0.94 -23.90
CA ASP A 137 -10.59 0.68 -25.00
C ASP A 137 -9.30 1.51 -24.85
N ASP A 138 -9.39 2.72 -24.29
CA ASP A 138 -8.29 3.68 -24.18
C ASP A 138 -7.65 3.76 -22.79
N ARG A 139 -8.30 3.26 -21.75
CA ARG A 139 -7.81 3.39 -20.36
C ARG A 139 -8.13 2.20 -19.47
N VAL A 140 -7.29 2.03 -18.45
CA VAL A 140 -7.51 1.11 -17.34
C VAL A 140 -7.55 1.94 -16.06
N ARG A 141 -8.59 1.75 -15.24
CA ARG A 141 -8.73 2.40 -13.93
C ARG A 141 -8.50 1.40 -12.82
N PHE A 142 -7.60 1.74 -11.91
CA PHE A 142 -7.33 0.99 -10.70
C PHE A 142 -7.91 1.72 -9.49
N GLU A 143 -8.71 1.02 -8.71
CA GLU A 143 -9.26 1.54 -7.45
C GLU A 143 -8.48 0.94 -6.28
N VAL A 144 -7.84 1.80 -5.50
CA VAL A 144 -6.94 1.43 -4.41
C VAL A 144 -7.47 2.00 -3.11
N VAL A 145 -7.61 1.15 -2.10
CA VAL A 145 -7.93 1.55 -0.73
C VAL A 145 -6.66 1.58 0.11
N SER A 146 -6.64 2.44 1.10
CA SER A 146 -5.52 2.51 2.05
C SER A 146 -5.30 1.17 2.74
N TYR A 147 -4.05 0.73 2.79
CA TYR A 147 -3.67 -0.48 3.51
C TYR A 147 -3.53 -0.18 5.01
N ARG A 148 -4.36 -0.82 5.80
CA ARG A 148 -4.29 -0.79 7.26
C ARG A 148 -3.83 -2.16 7.75
N PRO A 149 -2.65 -2.26 8.39
CA PRO A 149 -2.14 -3.56 8.84
C PRO A 149 -3.07 -4.32 9.78
N TRP A 150 -3.94 -3.60 10.48
CA TRP A 150 -4.88 -4.16 11.46
C TRP A 150 -6.24 -4.56 10.90
N ASP A 151 -6.57 -4.23 9.63
CA ASP A 151 -7.90 -4.54 9.04
C ASP A 151 -8.19 -6.04 8.98
N ASN A 152 -7.15 -6.89 8.96
CA ASN A 152 -7.27 -8.34 8.94
C ASN A 152 -6.87 -9.01 10.25
N ILE A 153 -6.65 -8.22 11.31
CA ILE A 153 -6.32 -8.77 12.63
C ILE A 153 -7.60 -8.93 13.43
N ILE A 154 -7.96 -10.18 13.69
CA ILE A 154 -9.05 -10.49 14.64
C ILE A 154 -8.48 -10.36 16.05
N ILE A 155 -9.09 -9.51 16.86
CA ILE A 155 -8.75 -9.35 18.27
C ILE A 155 -9.93 -9.85 19.11
N PRO A 156 -9.68 -10.74 20.07
CA PRO A 156 -8.41 -11.38 20.46
C PRO A 156 -7.94 -12.46 19.49
N GLN A 157 -6.63 -12.67 19.39
CA GLN A 157 -6.03 -13.71 18.53
C GLN A 157 -5.91 -15.07 19.26
N ASP A 158 -5.74 -15.01 20.57
CA ASP A 158 -5.55 -16.19 21.40
C ASP A 158 -6.87 -16.95 21.59
N LYS A 159 -6.78 -18.28 21.49
CA LYS A 159 -7.91 -19.19 21.65
C LYS A 159 -7.56 -20.25 22.69
N THR A 160 -8.58 -20.72 23.39
CA THR A 160 -8.44 -21.87 24.29
C THR A 160 -8.10 -23.12 23.50
N THR A 161 -7.15 -23.92 23.99
CA THR A 161 -6.72 -25.17 23.34
C THR A 161 -7.80 -26.24 23.31
N ALA A 162 -8.70 -26.21 24.30
CA ALA A 162 -9.74 -27.24 24.45
C ALA A 162 -10.92 -27.05 23.49
N ASN A 163 -11.43 -25.82 23.36
CA ASN A 163 -12.68 -25.54 22.68
C ASN A 163 -12.56 -24.53 21.53
N ASN A 164 -11.34 -24.08 21.24
CA ASN A 164 -11.07 -23.09 20.19
C ASN A 164 -11.85 -21.76 20.39
N ILE A 165 -12.22 -21.44 21.63
CA ILE A 165 -12.94 -20.22 22.01
C ILE A 165 -11.95 -19.08 22.16
N LEU A 166 -12.30 -17.89 21.66
CA LEU A 166 -11.48 -16.70 21.79
C LEU A 166 -11.30 -16.32 23.27
N ILE A 167 -10.04 -16.11 23.67
CA ILE A 167 -9.72 -15.66 25.02
C ILE A 167 -9.91 -14.15 25.07
N PRO A 168 -10.74 -13.60 25.99
CA PRO A 168 -10.93 -12.17 26.12
C PRO A 168 -9.60 -11.45 26.41
N VAL A 169 -9.38 -10.32 25.74
CA VAL A 169 -8.23 -9.46 26.06
C VAL A 169 -8.55 -8.65 27.30
N SER A 170 -7.76 -8.84 28.35
CA SER A 170 -7.85 -8.01 29.53
C SER A 170 -7.02 -6.76 29.37
N TYR A 171 -7.62 -5.61 29.63
CA TYR A 171 -6.93 -4.31 29.62
C TYR A 171 -6.67 -3.83 31.04
N GLY A 172 -5.48 -3.34 31.30
CA GLY A 172 -5.09 -2.77 32.58
C GLY A 172 -3.83 -3.42 33.16
N ASP A 173 -3.28 -2.80 34.18
CA ASP A 173 -2.17 -3.35 34.95
C ASP A 173 -2.71 -4.23 36.07
N PHE A 174 -2.47 -5.53 35.99
CA PHE A 174 -2.89 -6.52 36.96
C PHE A 174 -1.75 -6.92 37.95
N THR A 175 -0.61 -6.26 37.86
CA THR A 175 0.59 -6.62 38.61
C THR A 175 0.50 -6.26 40.10
N GLU A 176 -0.34 -5.29 40.47
CA GLU A 176 -0.45 -4.84 41.87
C GLU A 176 -1.34 -5.75 42.73
N ASN A 177 -2.04 -6.71 42.17
CA ASN A 177 -2.92 -7.57 42.94
C ASN A 177 -2.36 -8.99 43.09
N SER A 178 -1.24 -9.09 43.82
CA SER A 178 -0.57 -10.35 44.08
C SER A 178 -1.37 -11.33 44.98
N ALA A 179 -2.53 -10.95 45.46
CA ALA A 179 -3.38 -11.78 46.33
C ALA A 179 -4.56 -12.42 45.59
N SER A 180 -4.76 -12.12 44.31
CA SER A 180 -5.87 -12.70 43.63
C SER A 180 -5.43 -13.94 42.86
N THR A 181 -5.75 -15.08 43.40
CA THR A 181 -6.17 -16.19 42.57
C THR A 181 -7.30 -15.66 41.67
N PHE A 182 -6.94 -15.11 40.52
CA PHE A 182 -7.95 -14.78 39.55
C PHE A 182 -8.64 -16.06 39.16
N ALA A 183 -9.86 -16.15 39.60
CA ALA A 183 -10.79 -17.06 39.03
C ALA A 183 -10.69 -16.92 37.51
N SER A 184 -10.67 -18.04 36.83
CA SER A 184 -10.80 -18.12 35.40
C SER A 184 -11.80 -17.10 34.93
N PRO A 185 -11.58 -16.41 33.82
CA PRO A 185 -12.55 -15.50 33.26
C PRO A 185 -13.89 -16.25 33.21
N ILE A 186 -14.91 -15.64 33.76
CA ILE A 186 -16.27 -16.18 33.72
C ILE A 186 -16.63 -16.24 32.25
N ILE A 187 -16.80 -17.44 31.75
CA ILE A 187 -17.27 -17.73 30.39
C ILE A 187 -18.78 -17.58 30.36
#